data_c0c3dc1c7073602d278e600ce9e121fa
#
_entry.id   c0c3dc1c7073602d278e600ce9e121fa
#
_cell.length_a   1.000
_cell.length_b   1.000
_cell.length_c   1.000
_cell.angle_alpha   90.00
_cell.angle_beta   90.00
_cell.angle_gamma   90.00
#
_symmetry.space_group_name_H-M   'P 1'
#
loop_
_entity.id
_entity.type
_entity.pdbx_description
1 polymer ?
#
loop_
_entity_poly.entity_id
_entity_poly.type
_entity_poly.pdbx_seq_one_letter_code
_entity_poly.pdbx_strand_id
1 'polypeptide(L)'
;GKTTTINILNGYLEPVAGECLIFGENIRTMRPQTRARIALLLEGHVQYAFMTIREIERFYSQYYPRWDARAYYGLMELLAVAPGQRIARMSCGQRSQVALGLILAQNADLMILDDFSMGLDPGYRRLFVEYLRDYARSRGTTVFLTSHIIQDMEKLIDDCIVMDYGRI
;
A
#
# COMPACT_ATOMS: atom_id res chain seq x y z
N GLY A 1 -10.96 -5.37 -14.91
CA GLY A 1 -9.82 -6.30 -14.83
C GLY A 1 -8.91 -6.02 -13.63
N LYS A 2 -8.33 -4.80 -13.50
CA LYS A 2 -7.29 -4.50 -12.48
C LYS A 2 -7.75 -4.82 -11.06
N THR A 3 -8.79 -4.16 -10.58
CA THR A 3 -9.33 -4.37 -9.21
C THR A 3 -9.80 -5.82 -9.00
N THR A 4 -10.35 -6.49 -10.02
CA THR A 4 -10.69 -7.91 -9.95
C THR A 4 -9.45 -8.76 -9.67
N THR A 5 -8.34 -8.50 -10.38
CA THR A 5 -7.07 -9.19 -10.17
C THR A 5 -6.54 -8.94 -8.75
N ILE A 6 -6.57 -7.70 -8.28
CA ILE A 6 -6.18 -7.34 -6.90
C ILE A 6 -7.03 -8.11 -5.89
N ASN A 7 -8.35 -8.19 -6.09
CA ASN A 7 -9.25 -8.91 -5.18
C ASN A 7 -8.96 -10.42 -5.15
N ILE A 8 -8.59 -11.02 -6.29
CA ILE A 8 -8.14 -12.43 -6.33
C ILE A 8 -6.81 -12.59 -5.59
N LEU A 9 -5.82 -11.72 -5.84
CA LEU A 9 -4.53 -11.74 -5.15
C LEU A 9 -4.63 -11.61 -3.63
N ASN A 10 -5.69 -10.95 -3.14
CA ASN A 10 -5.94 -10.81 -1.71
C ASN A 10 -6.88 -11.88 -1.12
N GLY A 11 -7.41 -12.78 -1.96
CA GLY A 11 -8.33 -13.82 -1.53
C GLY A 11 -9.75 -13.33 -1.22
N TYR A 12 -10.09 -12.11 -1.67
CA TYR A 12 -11.46 -11.57 -1.55
C TYR A 12 -12.40 -12.08 -2.63
N LEU A 13 -11.83 -12.54 -3.76
CA LEU A 13 -12.57 -13.08 -4.89
C LEU A 13 -11.94 -14.40 -5.32
N GLU A 14 -12.77 -15.41 -5.61
CA GLU A 14 -12.32 -16.67 -6.18
C GLU A 14 -12.14 -16.56 -7.70
N PRO A 15 -11.03 -17.05 -8.28
CA PRO A 15 -10.91 -17.19 -9.71
C PRO A 15 -11.86 -18.29 -10.20
N VAL A 16 -12.49 -18.08 -11.37
CA VAL A 16 -13.38 -19.08 -12.00
C VAL A 16 -12.59 -20.33 -12.40
N ALA A 17 -11.32 -20.16 -12.75
CA ALA A 17 -10.39 -21.25 -13.11
C ALA A 17 -8.97 -20.84 -12.80
N GLY A 18 -8.07 -21.82 -12.72
CA GLY A 18 -6.67 -21.60 -12.40
C GLY A 18 -6.41 -21.47 -10.90
N GLU A 19 -5.19 -21.09 -10.56
CA GLU A 19 -4.75 -20.88 -9.17
C GLU A 19 -3.98 -19.58 -9.03
N CYS A 20 -3.97 -19.04 -7.80
CA CYS A 20 -3.20 -17.87 -7.44
C CYS A 20 -2.23 -18.22 -6.31
N LEU A 21 -0.92 -18.10 -6.60
CA LEU A 21 0.15 -18.39 -5.67
C LEU A 21 0.93 -17.12 -5.33
N ILE A 22 1.18 -16.87 -4.04
CA ILE A 22 2.11 -15.84 -3.58
C ILE A 22 3.11 -16.52 -2.64
N PHE A 23 4.39 -16.30 -2.87
CA PHE A 23 5.48 -16.98 -2.16
C PHE A 23 5.37 -18.52 -2.19
N GLY A 24 4.81 -19.08 -3.28
CA GLY A 24 4.60 -20.50 -3.44
C GLY A 24 3.40 -21.09 -2.67
N GLU A 25 2.64 -20.26 -1.97
CA GLU A 25 1.43 -20.68 -1.25
C GLU A 25 0.16 -20.20 -1.96
N ASN A 26 -0.85 -21.07 -2.01
CA ASN A 26 -2.15 -20.71 -2.56
C ASN A 26 -2.81 -19.65 -1.65
N ILE A 27 -3.28 -18.57 -2.25
CA ILE A 27 -3.83 -17.42 -1.54
C ILE A 27 -5.00 -17.78 -0.60
N ARG A 28 -5.74 -18.84 -0.91
CA ARG A 28 -6.92 -19.28 -0.13
C ARG A 28 -6.54 -20.05 1.14
N THR A 29 -5.41 -20.76 1.10
CA THR A 29 -4.93 -21.61 2.20
C THR A 29 -3.64 -21.10 2.80
N MET A 30 -3.24 -19.89 2.43
CA MET A 30 -2.02 -19.27 2.87
C MET A 30 -1.94 -19.15 4.40
N ARG A 31 -0.81 -19.53 4.94
CA ARG A 31 -0.53 -19.44 6.38
C ARG A 31 -0.54 -17.99 6.85
N PRO A 32 -1.00 -17.71 8.11
CA PRO A 32 -0.99 -16.36 8.67
C PRO A 32 0.39 -15.68 8.63
N GLN A 33 1.48 -16.46 8.83
CA GLN A 33 2.85 -15.95 8.78
C GLN A 33 3.24 -15.46 7.40
N THR A 34 2.80 -16.15 6.35
CA THR A 34 3.03 -15.75 4.95
C THR A 34 2.15 -14.55 4.60
N ARG A 35 0.89 -14.53 5.08
CA ARG A 35 -0.02 -13.39 4.91
C ARG A 35 0.53 -12.11 5.53
N ALA A 36 1.19 -12.19 6.68
CA ALA A 36 1.81 -11.05 7.36
C ALA A 36 3.01 -10.43 6.57
N ARG A 37 3.48 -11.09 5.50
CA ARG A 37 4.52 -10.59 4.59
C ARG A 37 3.96 -9.78 3.42
N ILE A 38 2.62 -9.64 3.35
CA ILE A 38 1.92 -8.92 2.28
C ILE A 38 1.24 -7.69 2.88
N ALA A 39 1.58 -6.52 2.37
CA ALA A 39 0.90 -5.28 2.69
C ALA A 39 -0.07 -4.90 1.57
N LEU A 40 -1.24 -4.40 1.93
CA LEU A 40 -2.30 -4.08 0.99
C LEU A 40 -2.81 -2.66 1.19
N LEU A 41 -2.85 -1.88 0.11
CA LEU A 41 -3.54 -0.60 0.04
C LEU A 41 -4.60 -0.65 -1.07
N LEU A 42 -5.85 -0.64 -0.68
CA LEU A 42 -6.98 -0.59 -1.61
C LEU A 42 -7.33 0.85 -1.97
N GLU A 43 -7.91 1.04 -3.14
CA GLU A 43 -8.55 2.29 -3.53
C GLU A 43 -9.55 2.74 -2.46
N GLY A 44 -9.56 4.04 -2.15
CA GLY A 44 -10.48 4.59 -1.15
C GLY A 44 -10.23 4.09 0.27
N HIS A 45 -9.01 3.67 0.59
CA HIS A 45 -8.61 3.18 1.90
C HIS A 45 -9.23 3.97 3.05
N VAL A 46 -9.87 3.25 3.96
CA VAL A 46 -10.53 3.82 5.13
C VAL A 46 -9.53 3.92 6.27
N GLN A 47 -9.40 5.11 6.82
CA GLN A 47 -8.65 5.33 8.06
C GLN A 47 -9.62 5.66 9.19
N TYR A 48 -9.23 5.30 10.40
CA TYR A 48 -9.97 5.69 11.60
C TYR A 48 -9.79 7.19 11.86
N ALA A 49 -10.62 8.02 11.21
CA ALA A 49 -10.48 9.47 11.17
C ALA A 49 -10.51 10.14 12.56
N PHE A 50 -11.11 9.48 13.55
CA PHE A 50 -11.14 9.94 14.94
C PHE A 50 -9.81 9.79 15.68
N MET A 51 -8.91 8.93 15.16
CA MET A 51 -7.60 8.70 15.75
C MET A 51 -6.62 9.81 15.39
N THR A 52 -5.62 9.99 16.25
CA THR A 52 -4.42 10.77 15.98
C THR A 52 -3.38 9.92 15.23
N ILE A 53 -2.34 10.56 14.70
CA ILE A 53 -1.19 9.92 14.06
C ILE A 53 -0.55 8.87 14.97
N ARG A 54 -0.40 9.16 16.26
CA ARG A 54 0.17 8.24 17.25
C ARG A 54 -0.77 7.08 17.56
N GLU A 55 -2.07 7.35 17.70
CA GLU A 55 -3.06 6.31 18.03
C GLU A 55 -3.21 5.30 16.91
N ILE A 56 -3.26 5.74 15.66
CA ILE A 56 -3.39 4.82 14.53
C ILE A 56 -2.12 3.97 14.33
N GLU A 57 -0.95 4.55 14.50
CA GLU A 57 0.33 3.81 14.47
C GLU A 57 0.34 2.73 15.57
N ARG A 58 0.04 3.12 16.82
CA ARG A 58 -0.02 2.18 17.95
C ARG A 58 -1.06 1.08 17.76
N PHE A 59 -2.18 1.39 17.10
CA PHE A 59 -3.22 0.40 16.79
C PHE A 59 -2.69 -0.63 15.78
N TYR A 60 -2.13 -0.18 14.65
CA TYR A 60 -1.64 -1.08 13.60
C TYR A 60 -0.41 -1.88 14.04
N SER A 61 0.50 -1.31 14.80
CA SER A 61 1.74 -1.96 15.24
C SER A 61 1.52 -3.29 15.99
N GLN A 62 0.36 -3.48 16.59
CA GLN A 62 0.02 -4.70 17.33
C GLN A 62 -0.26 -5.91 16.43
N TYR A 63 -0.57 -5.68 15.15
CA TYR A 63 -0.97 -6.74 14.22
C TYR A 63 0.16 -7.21 13.31
N TYR A 64 1.26 -6.45 13.24
CA TYR A 64 2.34 -6.74 12.31
C TYR A 64 3.65 -7.02 13.04
N PRO A 65 4.16 -8.28 13.01
CA PRO A 65 5.31 -8.69 13.81
C PRO A 65 6.63 -8.02 13.39
N ARG A 66 6.69 -7.50 12.16
CA ARG A 66 7.87 -6.83 11.58
C ARG A 66 7.73 -5.31 11.54
N TRP A 67 6.84 -4.74 12.37
CA TRP A 67 6.51 -3.32 12.37
C TRP A 67 7.74 -2.42 12.53
N ASP A 68 7.90 -1.50 11.59
CA ASP A 68 8.97 -0.48 11.60
C ASP A 68 8.39 0.91 11.84
N ALA A 69 8.30 1.32 13.09
CA ALA A 69 7.80 2.63 13.48
C ALA A 69 8.64 3.79 12.90
N ARG A 70 9.94 3.56 12.59
CA ARG A 70 10.80 4.60 12.00
C ARG A 70 10.37 4.94 10.59
N ALA A 71 9.97 3.94 9.78
CA ALA A 71 9.44 4.16 8.44
C ALA A 71 8.17 5.02 8.49
N TYR A 72 7.29 4.76 9.46
CA TYR A 72 6.07 5.55 9.65
C TYR A 72 6.36 7.00 10.06
N TYR A 73 7.07 7.18 11.15
CA TYR A 73 7.33 8.53 11.69
C TYR A 73 8.25 9.36 10.80
N GLY A 74 9.20 8.75 10.09
CA GLY A 74 10.03 9.46 9.11
C GLY A 74 9.20 10.12 7.99
N LEU A 75 8.16 9.43 7.50
CA LEU A 75 7.23 10.04 6.55
C LEU A 75 6.37 11.14 7.19
N MET A 76 5.92 10.96 8.45
CA MET A 76 5.14 11.98 9.16
C MET A 76 5.95 13.26 9.43
N GLU A 77 7.23 13.14 9.73
CA GLU A 77 8.16 14.27 9.88
C GLU A 77 8.33 15.04 8.57
N LEU A 78 8.50 14.32 7.44
CA LEU A 78 8.59 14.93 6.11
C LEU A 78 7.32 15.73 5.75
N LEU A 79 6.17 15.30 6.23
CA LEU A 79 4.88 15.97 6.06
C LEU A 79 4.63 17.10 7.07
N ALA A 80 5.55 17.31 8.01
CA ALA A 80 5.38 18.22 9.15
C ALA A 80 4.09 17.95 9.96
N VAL A 81 3.72 16.68 10.12
CA VAL A 81 2.50 16.26 10.82
C VAL A 81 2.83 15.87 12.26
N ALA A 82 2.22 16.57 13.23
CA ALA A 82 2.45 16.30 14.64
C ALA A 82 1.79 14.98 15.09
N PRO A 83 2.43 14.17 15.96
CA PRO A 83 1.88 12.90 16.44
C PRO A 83 0.50 12.99 17.10
N GLY A 84 0.16 14.15 17.67
CA GLY A 84 -1.16 14.43 18.28
C GLY A 84 -2.20 14.93 17.28
N GLN A 85 -1.88 15.15 16.02
CA GLN A 85 -2.83 15.64 15.03
C GLN A 85 -3.87 14.56 14.70
N ARG A 86 -5.16 14.94 14.71
CA ARG A 86 -6.26 14.04 14.33
C ARG A 86 -6.33 13.90 12.82
N ILE A 87 -6.51 12.65 12.34
CA ILE A 87 -6.64 12.32 10.91
C ILE A 87 -7.83 13.03 10.27
N ALA A 88 -8.94 13.22 11.02
CA ALA A 88 -10.11 13.98 10.55
C ALA A 88 -9.78 15.41 10.11
N ARG A 89 -8.72 16.02 10.65
CA ARG A 89 -8.32 17.41 10.36
C ARG A 89 -7.27 17.51 9.23
N MET A 90 -6.96 16.40 8.58
CA MET A 90 -5.97 16.35 7.50
C MET A 90 -6.63 16.53 6.13
N SER A 91 -5.87 17.06 5.18
CA SER A 91 -6.25 17.05 3.76
C SER A 91 -6.30 15.62 3.22
N CYS A 92 -6.95 15.43 2.08
CA CYS A 92 -6.98 14.13 1.40
C CYS A 92 -5.55 13.61 1.13
N GLY A 93 -4.67 14.47 0.59
CA GLY A 93 -3.28 14.12 0.34
C GLY A 93 -2.52 13.71 1.60
N GLN A 94 -2.67 14.45 2.70
CA GLN A 94 -2.05 14.07 3.97
C GLN A 94 -2.55 12.71 4.48
N ARG A 95 -3.86 12.44 4.39
CA ARG A 95 -4.42 11.15 4.79
C ARG A 95 -3.86 9.99 3.96
N SER A 96 -3.70 10.19 2.66
CA SER A 96 -3.08 9.17 1.80
C SER A 96 -1.62 8.89 2.17
N GLN A 97 -0.87 9.92 2.58
CA GLN A 97 0.49 9.73 3.07
C GLN A 97 0.51 9.00 4.44
N VAL A 98 -0.47 9.23 5.31
CA VAL A 98 -0.62 8.42 6.54
C VAL A 98 -0.85 6.95 6.19
N ALA A 99 -1.72 6.66 5.21
CA ALA A 99 -1.94 5.29 4.74
C ALA A 99 -0.66 4.68 4.17
N LEU A 100 0.09 5.42 3.36
CA LEU A 100 1.39 4.96 2.88
C LEU A 100 2.33 4.64 4.05
N GLY A 101 2.44 5.53 5.03
CA GLY A 101 3.29 5.31 6.20
C GLY A 101 2.92 4.03 6.95
N LEU A 102 1.61 3.75 7.12
CA LEU A 102 1.13 2.51 7.73
C LEU A 102 1.50 1.26 6.92
N ILE A 103 1.47 1.34 5.58
CA ILE A 103 1.86 0.23 4.69
C ILE A 103 3.38 -0.01 4.75
N LEU A 104 4.17 1.04 4.70
CA LEU A 104 5.63 0.94 4.77
C LEU A 104 6.08 0.36 6.13
N ALA A 105 5.43 0.79 7.22
CA ALA A 105 5.75 0.30 8.56
C ALA A 105 5.49 -1.20 8.76
N GLN A 106 4.62 -1.83 7.96
CA GLN A 106 4.41 -3.28 7.99
C GLN A 106 5.67 -4.07 7.62
N ASN A 107 6.63 -3.43 6.95
CA ASN A 107 7.89 -4.03 6.51
C ASN A 107 7.66 -5.34 5.76
N ALA A 108 6.75 -5.29 4.80
CA ALA A 108 6.31 -6.42 4.01
C ALA A 108 7.30 -6.75 2.87
N ASP A 109 7.31 -8.00 2.43
CA ASP A 109 8.12 -8.44 1.29
C ASP A 109 7.40 -8.17 -0.04
N LEU A 110 6.06 -8.08 -0.01
CA LEU A 110 5.20 -7.72 -1.14
C LEU A 110 4.22 -6.62 -0.73
N MET A 111 4.17 -5.55 -1.50
CA MET A 111 3.13 -4.51 -1.38
C MET A 111 2.20 -4.58 -2.58
N ILE A 112 0.89 -4.65 -2.31
CA ILE A 112 -0.16 -4.62 -3.34
C ILE A 112 -0.91 -3.30 -3.20
N LEU A 113 -0.87 -2.46 -4.24
CA LEU A 113 -1.44 -1.12 -4.22
C LEU A 113 -2.46 -0.96 -5.35
N ASP A 114 -3.74 -0.80 -4.99
CA ASP A 114 -4.82 -0.63 -5.97
C ASP A 114 -5.13 0.86 -6.14
N ASP A 115 -4.83 1.39 -7.31
CA ASP A 115 -5.09 2.76 -7.77
C ASP A 115 -4.84 3.85 -6.71
N PHE A 116 -3.74 3.70 -6.00
CA PHE A 116 -3.37 4.46 -4.81
C PHE A 116 -3.26 5.98 -5.02
N SER A 117 -3.10 6.40 -6.26
CA SER A 117 -2.89 7.81 -6.64
C SER A 117 -4.19 8.57 -6.92
N MET A 118 -5.34 7.89 -6.89
CA MET A 118 -6.63 8.53 -7.09
C MET A 118 -6.93 9.61 -6.04
N GLY A 119 -7.36 10.78 -6.51
CA GLY A 119 -7.70 11.90 -5.63
C GLY A 119 -6.50 12.62 -5.00
N LEU A 120 -5.26 12.24 -5.33
CA LEU A 120 -4.07 12.97 -4.93
C LEU A 120 -3.79 14.12 -5.92
N ASP A 121 -3.48 15.29 -5.38
CA ASP A 121 -2.88 16.35 -6.20
C ASP A 121 -1.47 15.95 -6.68
N PRO A 122 -0.93 16.58 -7.73
CA PRO A 122 0.34 16.19 -8.33
C PRO A 122 1.53 16.21 -7.35
N GLY A 123 1.53 17.14 -6.38
CA GLY A 123 2.62 17.26 -5.39
C GLY A 123 2.65 16.07 -4.44
N TYR A 124 1.51 15.71 -3.84
CA TYR A 124 1.41 14.55 -2.95
C TYR A 124 1.62 13.23 -3.68
N ARG A 125 1.17 13.13 -4.93
CA ARG A 125 1.39 11.94 -5.77
C ARG A 125 2.86 11.71 -6.04
N ARG A 126 3.58 12.76 -6.44
CA ARG A 126 5.02 12.70 -6.65
C ARG A 126 5.77 12.28 -5.38
N LEU A 127 5.45 12.89 -4.25
CA LEU A 127 6.03 12.53 -2.95
C LEU A 127 5.78 11.06 -2.60
N PHE A 128 4.55 10.56 -2.83
CA PHE A 128 4.19 9.17 -2.61
C PHE A 128 5.05 8.23 -3.45
N VAL A 129 5.16 8.49 -4.76
CA VAL A 129 5.92 7.66 -5.71
C VAL A 129 7.40 7.65 -5.37
N GLU A 130 7.99 8.81 -5.11
CA GLU A 130 9.42 8.93 -4.77
C GLU A 130 9.74 8.18 -3.47
N TYR A 131 8.94 8.36 -2.43
CA TYR A 131 9.13 7.71 -1.14
C TYR A 131 8.96 6.19 -1.22
N LEU A 132 7.93 5.74 -1.93
CA LEU A 132 7.66 4.31 -2.15
C LEU A 132 8.82 3.65 -2.92
N ARG A 133 9.32 4.29 -3.98
CA ARG A 133 10.44 3.79 -4.78
C ARG A 133 11.69 3.61 -3.92
N ASP A 134 12.06 4.64 -3.17
CA ASP A 134 13.29 4.65 -2.39
C ASP A 134 13.20 3.62 -1.25
N TYR A 135 12.03 3.49 -0.64
CA TYR A 135 11.76 2.45 0.35
C TYR A 135 11.87 1.05 -0.25
N ALA A 136 11.17 0.79 -1.36
CA ALA A 136 11.15 -0.53 -2.00
C ALA A 136 12.57 -0.97 -2.40
N ARG A 137 13.36 -0.08 -3.00
CA ARG A 137 14.74 -0.35 -3.38
C ARG A 137 15.65 -0.63 -2.18
N SER A 138 15.51 0.16 -1.12
CA SER A 138 16.35 0.00 0.09
C SER A 138 16.08 -1.29 0.86
N ARG A 139 14.87 -1.83 0.75
CA ARG A 139 14.42 -3.03 1.49
C ARG A 139 14.32 -4.29 0.63
N GLY A 140 14.47 -4.17 -0.69
CA GLY A 140 14.24 -5.29 -1.62
C GLY A 140 12.77 -5.74 -1.65
N THR A 141 11.83 -4.82 -1.40
CA THR A 141 10.39 -5.08 -1.39
C THR A 141 9.86 -5.13 -2.82
N THR A 142 9.10 -6.15 -3.16
CA THR A 142 8.35 -6.20 -4.43
C THR A 142 7.11 -5.33 -4.31
N VAL A 143 6.88 -4.47 -5.30
CA VAL A 143 5.67 -3.63 -5.37
C VAL A 143 4.84 -4.05 -6.59
N PHE A 144 3.64 -4.55 -6.34
CA PHE A 144 2.63 -4.79 -7.37
C PHE A 144 1.57 -3.70 -7.28
N LEU A 145 1.43 -2.89 -8.31
CA LEU A 145 0.49 -1.78 -8.30
C LEU A 145 -0.39 -1.74 -9.54
N THR A 146 -1.57 -1.16 -9.39
CA THR A 146 -2.40 -0.77 -10.52
C THR A 146 -2.52 0.75 -10.58
N SER A 147 -2.54 1.30 -11.77
CA SER A 147 -2.77 2.72 -12.01
C SER A 147 -3.39 2.94 -13.38
N HIS A 148 -4.13 4.03 -13.53
CA HIS A 148 -4.57 4.55 -14.82
C HIS A 148 -3.73 5.76 -15.27
N ILE A 149 -2.76 6.21 -14.47
CA ILE A 149 -1.86 7.35 -14.73
C ILE A 149 -0.45 6.82 -14.94
N ILE A 150 -0.07 6.60 -16.19
CA ILE A 150 1.22 5.99 -16.54
C ILE A 150 2.40 6.93 -16.28
N GLN A 151 2.23 8.22 -16.52
CA GLN A 151 3.33 9.21 -16.47
C GLN A 151 4.05 9.27 -15.11
N ASP A 152 3.32 9.05 -14.02
CA ASP A 152 3.93 9.10 -12.68
C ASP A 152 4.62 7.77 -12.32
N MET A 153 4.32 6.69 -13.06
CA MET A 153 4.79 5.34 -12.74
C MET A 153 6.12 4.99 -13.39
N GLU A 154 6.52 5.66 -14.47
CA GLU A 154 7.76 5.38 -15.22
C GLU A 154 9.01 5.32 -14.33
N LYS A 155 9.04 6.10 -13.25
CA LYS A 155 10.17 6.14 -12.31
C LYS A 155 10.13 5.06 -11.23
N LEU A 156 9.00 4.37 -11.09
CA LEU A 156 8.73 3.42 -10.02
C LEU A 156 8.77 1.97 -10.51
N ILE A 157 8.29 1.72 -11.74
CA ILE A 157 8.09 0.36 -12.27
C ILE A 157 9.33 -0.12 -13.02
N ASP A 158 9.63 -1.41 -12.86
CA ASP A 158 10.62 -2.13 -13.68
C ASP A 158 9.92 -2.86 -14.83
N ASP A 159 8.73 -3.43 -14.58
CA ASP A 159 7.92 -4.17 -15.54
C ASP A 159 6.49 -3.61 -15.63
N CYS A 160 5.89 -3.65 -16.82
CA CYS A 160 4.53 -3.18 -17.05
C CYS A 160 3.69 -4.26 -17.73
N ILE A 161 2.53 -4.57 -17.16
CA ILE A 161 1.53 -5.44 -17.73
C ILE A 161 0.35 -4.60 -18.20
N VAL A 162 0.08 -4.62 -19.49
CA VAL A 162 -1.09 -3.94 -20.06
C VAL A 162 -2.27 -4.90 -20.11
N MET A 163 -3.38 -4.50 -19.51
CA MET A 163 -4.60 -5.29 -19.49
C MET A 163 -5.72 -4.58 -20.27
N ASP A 164 -6.22 -5.24 -21.31
CA ASP A 164 -7.35 -4.76 -22.12
C ASP A 164 -8.53 -5.73 -22.01
N TYR A 165 -9.70 -5.26 -21.61
CA TYR A 165 -10.91 -6.07 -21.37
C TYR A 165 -10.69 -7.37 -20.58
N GLY A 166 -9.73 -7.36 -19.62
CA GLY A 166 -9.40 -8.51 -18.78
C GLY A 166 -8.42 -9.52 -19.41
N ARG A 167 -7.85 -9.20 -20.55
CA ARG A 167 -6.78 -9.99 -21.23
C ARG A 167 -5.46 -9.27 -21.10
N ILE A 168 -4.38 -10.03 -20.99
CA ILE A 168 -2.99 -9.59 -21.01
C ILE A 168 -2.44 -9.79 -22.40
#